data_3bbdeaeeade04069c4db778a92086a29
#
_entry.id   3bbdeaeeade04069c4db778a92086a29
#
_cell.length_a   1.000
_cell.length_b   1.000
_cell.length_c   1.000
_cell.angle_alpha   90.00
_cell.angle_beta   90.00
_cell.angle_gamma   90.00
#
_symmetry.space_group_name_H-M   'P 1'
#
loop_
_entity.id
_entity.type
_entity.pdbx_description
1 polymer ?
#
loop_
_entity_poly.entity_id
_entity_poly.type
_entity_poly.pdbx_seq_one_letter_code
_entity_poly.pdbx_strand_id
1 'polypeptide(L)'
;MILSELINVLNPIEVIGTTNKEINGLHFDSRKINEGDLFVAQVGTAVDGHTFIDGCVTKGAAAVVLSDRKYMPKEAISHQPSAVSPTYILVENTDKALGLLAGKWFGEPSKQLTLVGVTGTNGKTTIATLLYKLTRALGHKAGLLSTVVNYIDNEAVPATHTTPDAFELNSLLRRMVDAGCEYAFMEVSSHAIAQERIAGLDYDGALFTNLTRDHIDYHKTFDNYRDTKKRLFDTLKKEAFAITNKDDKNGLVMTQNCKAAVHTYSTRALADYKAQILEEGFDGMMLNINGKEVFVPLVGRFNVSNLLCIYGAALNLGFDELDVLRVLSTLQPVNGRFETIRSPKGWTAIVDYAHTPDAVDNVIQTIREILGDVQCTKDNVQRPRLITVIGCGGNRDKGKRPMMAQIAKRGSEQLILTSDNPRDEEPADILKDMTDGLSEEELRTTLVIEDRAAAIQTACTLAQSGDVILVAGKGHEDYQIIKGVKHHFDDHEVVRKYI
;
A
#
# COMPACT_ATOMS: atom_id res chain seq x y z
N MET A 1 13.36 -15.81 -26.15
CA MET A 1 11.96 -16.22 -26.39
C MET A 1 11.54 -15.78 -27.79
N ILE A 2 10.75 -16.59 -28.52
CA ILE A 2 10.30 -16.19 -29.87
C ILE A 2 9.22 -15.12 -29.75
N LEU A 3 9.29 -14.06 -30.58
CA LEU A 3 8.37 -12.93 -30.53
C LEU A 3 6.91 -13.36 -30.69
N SER A 4 6.60 -14.30 -31.62
CA SER A 4 5.23 -14.81 -31.82
C SER A 4 4.65 -15.49 -30.56
N GLU A 5 5.47 -16.17 -29.78
CA GLU A 5 5.05 -16.78 -28.52
C GLU A 5 4.84 -15.71 -27.42
N LEU A 6 5.68 -14.67 -27.43
CA LEU A 6 5.59 -13.59 -26.44
C LEU A 6 4.34 -12.73 -26.67
N ILE A 7 4.04 -12.37 -27.91
CA ILE A 7 2.90 -11.48 -28.23
C ILE A 7 1.55 -12.19 -28.37
N ASN A 8 1.49 -13.53 -28.24
CA ASN A 8 0.22 -14.26 -28.31
C ASN A 8 -0.78 -13.90 -27.18
N VAL A 9 -0.27 -13.28 -26.11
CA VAL A 9 -1.11 -12.78 -25.00
C VAL A 9 -1.72 -11.40 -25.29
N LEU A 10 -1.26 -10.75 -26.36
CA LEU A 10 -1.78 -9.46 -26.80
C LEU A 10 -2.90 -9.68 -27.84
N ASN A 11 -3.77 -8.68 -27.97
CA ASN A 11 -4.69 -8.55 -29.10
C ASN A 11 -4.23 -7.36 -29.94
N PRO A 12 -3.20 -7.52 -30.79
CA PRO A 12 -2.66 -6.42 -31.57
C PRO A 12 -3.66 -5.93 -32.60
N ILE A 13 -3.72 -4.60 -32.77
CA ILE A 13 -4.52 -3.95 -33.81
C ILE A 13 -3.86 -4.19 -35.17
N GLU A 14 -2.53 -4.12 -35.20
CA GLU A 14 -1.73 -4.30 -36.40
C GLU A 14 -0.32 -4.77 -36.04
N VAL A 15 0.27 -5.59 -36.90
CA VAL A 15 1.66 -6.06 -36.78
C VAL A 15 2.35 -5.86 -38.13
N ILE A 16 3.47 -5.11 -38.15
CA ILE A 16 4.30 -4.91 -39.30
C ILE A 16 5.70 -5.49 -39.05
N GLY A 17 6.12 -6.44 -39.87
CA GLY A 17 7.38 -7.15 -39.73
C GLY A 17 7.22 -8.62 -39.40
N THR A 18 8.33 -9.36 -39.24
CA THR A 18 8.30 -10.79 -38.92
C THR A 18 8.22 -11.03 -37.40
N THR A 19 7.34 -11.92 -37.00
CA THR A 19 7.22 -12.37 -35.59
C THR A 19 8.06 -13.61 -35.32
N ASN A 20 8.67 -14.23 -36.32
CA ASN A 20 9.56 -15.37 -36.17
C ASN A 20 11.00 -14.88 -35.95
N LYS A 21 11.24 -14.26 -34.81
CA LYS A 21 12.57 -13.82 -34.36
C LYS A 21 12.72 -13.99 -32.86
N GLU A 22 13.93 -14.15 -32.39
CA GLU A 22 14.24 -14.24 -30.97
C GLU A 22 14.28 -12.86 -30.32
N ILE A 23 13.74 -12.76 -29.11
CA ILE A 23 13.77 -11.59 -28.24
C ILE A 23 14.69 -11.89 -27.06
N ASN A 24 15.68 -11.03 -26.84
CA ASN A 24 16.72 -11.19 -25.82
C ASN A 24 16.33 -10.55 -24.48
N GLY A 25 15.58 -9.44 -24.51
CA GLY A 25 15.14 -8.70 -23.34
C GLY A 25 13.78 -8.02 -23.57
N LEU A 26 13.08 -7.71 -22.49
CA LEU A 26 11.84 -6.93 -22.49
C LEU A 26 12.05 -5.67 -21.65
N HIS A 27 11.92 -4.49 -22.25
CA HIS A 27 12.16 -3.22 -21.58
C HIS A 27 11.13 -2.16 -21.97
N PHE A 28 10.82 -1.28 -21.03
CA PHE A 28 10.04 -0.04 -21.23
C PHE A 28 10.90 1.22 -20.98
N ASP A 29 12.13 1.06 -20.47
CA ASP A 29 13.12 2.13 -20.33
C ASP A 29 14.07 2.11 -21.54
N SER A 30 13.97 3.12 -22.41
CA SER A 30 14.77 3.26 -23.63
C SER A 30 16.29 3.26 -23.40
N ARG A 31 16.73 3.57 -22.17
CA ARG A 31 18.15 3.56 -21.77
C ARG A 31 18.71 2.15 -21.64
N LYS A 32 17.84 1.17 -21.33
CA LYS A 32 18.19 -0.24 -21.08
C LYS A 32 18.14 -1.11 -22.34
N ILE A 33 17.72 -0.56 -23.48
CA ILE A 33 17.60 -1.29 -24.75
C ILE A 33 18.95 -1.66 -25.30
N ASN A 34 19.09 -2.95 -25.65
CA ASN A 34 20.21 -3.57 -26.37
C ASN A 34 19.71 -4.23 -27.66
N GLU A 35 20.66 -4.76 -28.46
CA GLU A 35 20.36 -5.48 -29.69
C GLU A 35 19.51 -6.74 -29.39
N GLY A 36 18.45 -6.92 -30.14
CA GLY A 36 17.54 -8.06 -30.01
C GLY A 36 16.42 -7.89 -28.98
N ASP A 37 16.35 -6.75 -28.27
CA ASP A 37 15.33 -6.51 -27.26
C ASP A 37 13.98 -6.08 -27.85
N LEU A 38 12.91 -6.29 -27.07
CA LEU A 38 11.58 -5.73 -27.31
C LEU A 38 11.40 -4.49 -26.44
N PHE A 39 11.10 -3.36 -27.07
CA PHE A 39 10.77 -2.10 -26.44
C PHE A 39 9.26 -1.90 -26.33
N VAL A 40 8.75 -1.56 -25.15
CA VAL A 40 7.34 -1.16 -24.95
C VAL A 40 7.29 0.34 -24.71
N ALA A 41 6.71 1.08 -25.66
CA ALA A 41 6.61 2.53 -25.63
C ALA A 41 5.41 2.96 -24.76
N GLN A 42 5.62 3.08 -23.46
CA GLN A 42 4.58 3.52 -22.52
C GLN A 42 4.34 5.03 -22.60
N VAL A 43 3.08 5.44 -22.41
CA VAL A 43 2.70 6.84 -22.22
C VAL A 43 2.88 7.19 -20.76
N GLY A 44 4.07 7.68 -20.37
CA GLY A 44 4.36 8.09 -19.00
C GLY A 44 3.64 9.39 -18.63
N THR A 45 3.56 9.66 -17.33
CA THR A 45 2.93 10.90 -16.79
C THR A 45 3.73 12.17 -17.11
N ALA A 46 5.04 12.06 -17.30
CA ALA A 46 5.94 13.17 -17.57
C ALA A 46 6.50 13.15 -19.01
N VAL A 47 6.71 11.98 -19.59
CA VAL A 47 7.34 11.80 -20.91
C VAL A 47 6.63 10.68 -21.67
N ASP A 48 6.34 10.91 -22.95
CA ASP A 48 5.78 9.90 -23.85
C ASP A 48 6.90 9.00 -24.39
N GLY A 49 6.86 7.71 -24.03
CA GLY A 49 7.83 6.70 -24.45
C GLY A 49 7.91 6.50 -25.99
N HIS A 50 6.86 6.84 -26.72
CA HIS A 50 6.87 6.77 -28.19
C HIS A 50 7.95 7.65 -28.82
N THR A 51 8.32 8.76 -28.16
CA THR A 51 9.38 9.67 -28.66
C THR A 51 10.77 9.02 -28.69
N PHE A 52 10.95 7.89 -28.01
CA PHE A 52 12.23 7.17 -27.97
C PHE A 52 12.31 6.00 -28.96
N ILE A 53 11.26 5.71 -29.72
CA ILE A 53 11.19 4.55 -30.63
C ILE A 53 12.37 4.54 -31.59
N ASP A 54 12.64 5.65 -32.31
CA ASP A 54 13.73 5.74 -33.28
C ASP A 54 15.11 5.48 -32.63
N GLY A 55 15.31 6.01 -31.42
CA GLY A 55 16.52 5.75 -30.63
C GLY A 55 16.68 4.28 -30.22
N CYS A 56 15.59 3.61 -29.86
CA CYS A 56 15.60 2.19 -29.52
C CYS A 56 15.87 1.32 -30.76
N VAL A 57 15.28 1.65 -31.90
CA VAL A 57 15.53 0.98 -33.19
C VAL A 57 16.99 1.14 -33.60
N THR A 58 17.56 2.34 -33.45
CA THR A 58 18.98 2.59 -33.73
C THR A 58 19.91 1.78 -32.84
N LYS A 59 19.52 1.48 -31.63
CA LYS A 59 20.24 0.58 -30.70
C LYS A 59 20.07 -0.91 -31.02
N GLY A 60 19.25 -1.27 -32.02
CA GLY A 60 19.04 -2.64 -32.43
C GLY A 60 17.83 -3.33 -31.78
N ALA A 61 16.84 -2.59 -31.31
CA ALA A 61 15.59 -3.20 -30.83
C ALA A 61 14.98 -4.09 -31.92
N ALA A 62 14.72 -5.35 -31.62
CA ALA A 62 14.15 -6.31 -32.57
C ALA A 62 12.64 -6.11 -32.76
N ALA A 63 11.95 -5.58 -31.75
CA ALA A 63 10.53 -5.30 -31.82
C ALA A 63 10.14 -4.08 -30.97
N VAL A 64 9.04 -3.42 -31.35
CA VAL A 64 8.47 -2.26 -30.65
C VAL A 64 6.97 -2.46 -30.47
N VAL A 65 6.48 -2.34 -29.23
CA VAL A 65 5.05 -2.27 -28.91
C VAL A 65 4.68 -0.81 -28.67
N LEU A 66 3.65 -0.33 -29.36
CA LEU A 66 3.23 1.07 -29.36
C LEU A 66 1.71 1.19 -29.43
N SER A 67 1.15 2.34 -29.00
CA SER A 67 -0.29 2.62 -29.08
C SER A 67 -0.65 3.79 -29.99
N ASP A 68 0.33 4.56 -30.44
CA ASP A 68 0.08 5.70 -31.34
C ASP A 68 0.53 5.38 -32.76
N ARG A 69 -0.47 5.23 -33.66
CA ARG A 69 -0.28 4.88 -35.08
C ARG A 69 0.68 5.82 -35.83
N LYS A 70 0.87 7.07 -35.39
CA LYS A 70 1.79 8.01 -36.07
C LYS A 70 3.26 7.57 -36.06
N TYR A 71 3.63 6.69 -35.11
CA TYR A 71 4.98 6.11 -35.00
C TYR A 71 5.12 4.76 -35.72
N MET A 72 4.06 4.27 -36.36
CA MET A 72 4.16 3.12 -37.25
C MET A 72 4.92 3.53 -38.52
N PRO A 73 5.73 2.62 -39.13
CA PRO A 73 6.39 2.89 -40.40
C PRO A 73 5.35 3.21 -41.50
N LYS A 74 5.59 4.29 -42.28
CA LYS A 74 4.64 4.78 -43.29
C LYS A 74 4.58 3.91 -44.55
N GLU A 75 5.60 3.13 -44.81
CA GLU A 75 5.64 2.15 -45.91
C GLU A 75 5.88 0.77 -45.35
N ALA A 76 5.18 -0.24 -45.90
CA ALA A 76 5.54 -1.62 -45.63
C ALA A 76 7.02 -1.78 -46.06
N ILE A 77 7.90 -1.95 -45.04
CA ILE A 77 9.34 -2.09 -45.22
C ILE A 77 9.54 -3.10 -46.35
N SER A 78 10.07 -2.62 -47.47
CA SER A 78 10.33 -3.29 -48.75
C SER A 78 10.00 -4.77 -48.83
N HIS A 79 9.46 -5.25 -49.94
CA HIS A 79 8.85 -6.57 -50.23
C HIS A 79 9.58 -7.85 -49.73
N GLN A 80 10.61 -7.72 -48.90
CA GLN A 80 11.21 -8.83 -48.14
C GLN A 80 11.45 -8.37 -46.70
N PRO A 81 10.68 -8.83 -45.72
CA PRO A 81 10.99 -8.61 -44.30
C PRO A 81 12.34 -9.26 -44.01
N SER A 82 13.39 -8.45 -43.86
CA SER A 82 14.67 -8.97 -43.39
C SER A 82 14.59 -9.27 -41.89
N ALA A 83 15.30 -10.30 -41.44
CA ALA A 83 15.43 -10.63 -40.02
C ALA A 83 15.99 -9.47 -39.16
N VAL A 84 16.61 -8.49 -39.81
CA VAL A 84 17.28 -7.31 -39.22
C VAL A 84 16.30 -6.15 -38.98
N SER A 85 15.15 -6.07 -39.70
CA SER A 85 14.20 -4.98 -39.53
C SER A 85 13.37 -5.16 -38.26
N PRO A 86 13.11 -4.10 -37.42
CA PRO A 86 12.28 -4.21 -36.23
C PRO A 86 10.83 -4.57 -36.60
N THR A 87 10.18 -5.31 -35.72
CA THR A 87 8.74 -5.59 -35.83
C THR A 87 7.98 -4.57 -35.00
N TYR A 88 6.98 -3.93 -35.61
CA TYR A 88 6.10 -2.97 -34.92
C TYR A 88 4.77 -3.64 -34.60
N ILE A 89 4.32 -3.48 -33.35
CA ILE A 89 3.12 -4.11 -32.81
C ILE A 89 2.25 -3.01 -32.23
N LEU A 90 1.19 -2.64 -32.96
CA LEU A 90 0.23 -1.63 -32.53
C LEU A 90 -0.81 -2.28 -31.62
N VAL A 91 -0.96 -1.73 -30.41
CA VAL A 91 -1.95 -2.16 -29.40
C VAL A 91 -2.81 -0.97 -28.95
N GLU A 92 -3.94 -1.25 -28.31
CA GLU A 92 -4.81 -0.19 -27.77
C GLU A 92 -4.16 0.53 -26.56
N ASN A 93 -3.47 -0.24 -25.69
CA ASN A 93 -2.90 0.27 -24.45
C ASN A 93 -1.55 -0.42 -24.17
N THR A 94 -0.46 0.37 -24.19
CA THR A 94 0.90 -0.14 -23.97
C THR A 94 1.19 -0.49 -22.51
N ASP A 95 0.52 0.15 -21.53
CA ASP A 95 0.67 -0.18 -20.12
C ASP A 95 0.10 -1.57 -19.84
N LYS A 96 -1.11 -1.85 -20.35
CA LYS A 96 -1.72 -3.19 -20.28
C LYS A 96 -0.87 -4.22 -21.02
N ALA A 97 -0.37 -3.88 -22.19
CA ALA A 97 0.50 -4.76 -22.99
C ALA A 97 1.77 -5.12 -22.21
N LEU A 98 2.40 -4.16 -21.51
CA LEU A 98 3.58 -4.42 -20.68
C LEU A 98 3.27 -5.45 -19.58
N GLY A 99 2.13 -5.31 -18.90
CA GLY A 99 1.73 -6.28 -17.84
C GLY A 99 1.58 -7.70 -18.38
N LEU A 100 0.87 -7.85 -19.50
CA LEU A 100 0.68 -9.15 -20.16
C LEU A 100 2.01 -9.75 -20.67
N LEU A 101 2.84 -8.93 -21.30
CA LEU A 101 4.15 -9.35 -21.79
C LEU A 101 5.11 -9.74 -20.65
N ALA A 102 5.14 -8.97 -19.58
CA ALA A 102 5.95 -9.30 -18.41
C ALA A 102 5.51 -10.62 -17.77
N GLY A 103 4.20 -10.82 -17.61
CA GLY A 103 3.67 -12.11 -17.15
C GLY A 103 4.15 -13.27 -18.01
N LYS A 104 4.06 -13.15 -19.33
CA LYS A 104 4.51 -14.17 -20.28
C LYS A 104 6.02 -14.36 -20.24
N TRP A 105 6.79 -13.25 -20.21
CA TRP A 105 8.25 -13.25 -20.17
C TRP A 105 8.80 -14.03 -18.96
N PHE A 106 8.19 -13.84 -17.80
CA PHE A 106 8.59 -14.53 -16.56
C PHE A 106 7.87 -15.87 -16.36
N GLY A 107 7.20 -16.43 -17.36
CA GLY A 107 6.57 -17.76 -17.32
C GLY A 107 5.30 -17.81 -16.47
N GLU A 108 4.51 -16.73 -16.49
CA GLU A 108 3.20 -16.61 -15.82
C GLU A 108 3.24 -16.97 -14.32
N PRO A 109 4.12 -16.31 -13.52
CA PRO A 109 4.38 -16.72 -12.14
C PRO A 109 3.15 -16.61 -11.23
N SER A 110 2.22 -15.69 -11.49
CA SER A 110 0.98 -15.55 -10.71
C SER A 110 0.06 -16.77 -10.81
N LYS A 111 0.18 -17.58 -11.86
CA LYS A 111 -0.57 -18.85 -12.01
C LYS A 111 0.07 -20.03 -11.27
N GLN A 112 1.27 -19.84 -10.74
CA GLN A 112 2.06 -20.87 -10.04
C GLN A 112 2.10 -20.60 -8.52
N LEU A 113 1.47 -19.54 -8.06
CA LEU A 113 1.35 -19.12 -6.68
C LEU A 113 -0.13 -18.95 -6.34
N THR A 114 -0.51 -19.18 -5.10
CA THR A 114 -1.79 -18.70 -4.58
C THR A 114 -1.64 -17.20 -4.28
N LEU A 115 -2.13 -16.35 -5.19
CA LEU A 115 -1.94 -14.90 -5.15
C LEU A 115 -3.15 -14.19 -4.53
N VAL A 116 -2.94 -13.43 -3.45
CA VAL A 116 -3.97 -12.63 -2.78
C VAL A 116 -3.61 -11.14 -2.81
N GLY A 117 -4.51 -10.34 -3.39
CA GLY A 117 -4.37 -8.89 -3.48
C GLY A 117 -5.19 -8.15 -2.42
N VAL A 118 -4.60 -7.15 -1.77
CA VAL A 118 -5.27 -6.31 -0.76
C VAL A 118 -5.39 -4.88 -1.27
N THR A 119 -6.61 -4.35 -1.37
CA THR A 119 -6.85 -2.95 -1.75
C THR A 119 -7.73 -2.22 -0.74
N GLY A 120 -7.67 -0.90 -0.77
CA GLY A 120 -8.39 0.01 0.10
C GLY A 120 -7.58 1.29 0.35
N THR A 121 -8.08 2.20 1.18
CA THR A 121 -7.31 3.39 1.59
C THR A 121 -6.32 3.00 2.69
N ASN A 122 -6.80 2.52 3.82
CA ASN A 122 -6.01 2.14 4.99
C ASN A 122 -6.02 0.62 5.22
N GLY A 123 -5.03 0.08 5.95
CA GLY A 123 -4.98 -1.32 6.36
C GLY A 123 -4.28 -2.30 5.40
N LYS A 124 -4.00 -1.92 4.15
CA LYS A 124 -3.36 -2.81 3.14
C LYS A 124 -2.07 -3.45 3.64
N THR A 125 -1.14 -2.63 4.10
CA THR A 125 0.18 -3.08 4.60
C THR A 125 0.03 -4.03 5.78
N THR A 126 -0.83 -3.69 6.73
CA THR A 126 -1.09 -4.52 7.90
C THR A 126 -1.63 -5.89 7.49
N ILE A 127 -2.65 -5.92 6.63
CA ILE A 127 -3.28 -7.17 6.20
C ILE A 127 -2.32 -8.03 5.38
N ALA A 128 -1.66 -7.47 4.35
CA ALA A 128 -0.74 -8.24 3.52
C ALA A 128 0.43 -8.79 4.35
N THR A 129 1.03 -7.97 5.21
CA THR A 129 2.15 -8.39 6.07
C THR A 129 1.74 -9.45 7.09
N LEU A 130 0.57 -9.28 7.74
CA LEU A 130 0.12 -10.24 8.73
C LEU A 130 -0.36 -11.56 8.11
N LEU A 131 -0.94 -11.54 6.90
CA LEU A 131 -1.23 -12.78 6.13
C LEU A 131 0.05 -13.53 5.78
N TYR A 132 1.09 -12.81 5.30
CA TYR A 132 2.40 -13.40 5.06
C TYR A 132 2.96 -14.03 6.34
N LYS A 133 2.98 -13.30 7.47
CA LYS A 133 3.48 -13.81 8.75
C LYS A 133 2.66 -15.01 9.24
N LEU A 134 1.32 -14.97 9.13
CA LEU A 134 0.41 -16.05 9.50
C LEU A 134 0.70 -17.32 8.70
N THR A 135 0.73 -17.20 7.38
CA THR A 135 0.99 -18.32 6.46
C THR A 135 2.35 -18.98 6.76
N ARG A 136 3.35 -18.17 7.05
CA ARG A 136 4.68 -18.66 7.45
C ARG A 136 4.67 -19.35 8.81
N ALA A 137 3.94 -18.82 9.79
CA ALA A 137 3.79 -19.43 11.11
C ALA A 137 3.03 -20.77 11.05
N LEU A 138 2.19 -20.97 10.03
CA LEU A 138 1.53 -22.24 9.72
C LEU A 138 2.43 -23.23 8.95
N GLY A 139 3.67 -22.86 8.64
CA GLY A 139 4.67 -23.76 8.05
C GLY A 139 4.78 -23.69 6.53
N HIS A 140 4.08 -22.77 5.87
CA HIS A 140 4.13 -22.60 4.41
C HIS A 140 5.13 -21.52 3.99
N LYS A 141 5.76 -21.69 2.83
CA LYS A 141 6.57 -20.66 2.23
C LYS A 141 5.68 -19.62 1.54
N ALA A 142 5.94 -18.35 1.81
CA ALA A 142 5.15 -17.25 1.29
C ALA A 142 6.02 -16.07 0.85
N GLY A 143 5.52 -15.30 -0.11
CA GLY A 143 6.05 -14.01 -0.52
C GLY A 143 5.17 -12.85 -0.07
N LEU A 144 5.76 -11.67 0.01
CA LEU A 144 5.09 -10.41 0.34
C LEU A 144 5.56 -9.30 -0.60
N LEU A 145 4.60 -8.54 -1.15
CA LEU A 145 4.87 -7.29 -1.87
C LEU A 145 4.12 -6.16 -1.15
N SER A 146 4.87 -5.25 -0.53
CA SER A 146 4.28 -4.21 0.32
C SER A 146 5.05 -2.88 0.26
N THR A 147 4.46 -1.85 0.85
CA THR A 147 5.05 -0.52 0.94
C THR A 147 6.35 -0.49 1.75
N VAL A 148 6.45 -1.32 2.78
CA VAL A 148 7.56 -1.31 3.75
C VAL A 148 8.74 -2.12 3.24
N VAL A 149 8.48 -3.37 2.88
CA VAL A 149 9.51 -4.33 2.46
C VAL A 149 8.85 -5.45 1.67
N ASN A 150 9.52 -5.93 0.64
CA ASN A 150 9.13 -7.16 -0.05
C ASN A 150 9.84 -8.35 0.58
N TYR A 151 9.19 -9.50 0.61
CA TYR A 151 9.80 -10.75 1.06
C TYR A 151 9.67 -11.83 -0.01
N ILE A 152 10.77 -12.51 -0.28
CA ILE A 152 10.81 -13.76 -1.05
C ILE A 152 11.15 -14.87 -0.03
N ASP A 153 10.13 -15.56 0.45
CA ASP A 153 10.22 -16.40 1.63
C ASP A 153 10.83 -15.60 2.82
N ASN A 154 12.07 -15.88 3.24
CA ASN A 154 12.77 -15.15 4.31
C ASN A 154 13.67 -14.01 3.82
N GLU A 155 13.91 -13.92 2.52
CA GLU A 155 14.78 -12.89 1.94
C GLU A 155 14.05 -11.55 1.88
N ALA A 156 14.55 -10.54 2.62
CA ALA A 156 14.05 -9.18 2.54
C ALA A 156 14.61 -8.48 1.29
N VAL A 157 13.73 -7.91 0.48
CA VAL A 157 14.05 -7.13 -0.71
C VAL A 157 13.50 -5.72 -0.52
N PRO A 158 14.31 -4.65 -0.68
CA PRO A 158 13.83 -3.29 -0.54
C PRO A 158 12.62 -3.00 -1.44
N ALA A 159 11.59 -2.35 -0.89
CA ALA A 159 10.44 -1.92 -1.65
C ALA A 159 10.73 -0.57 -2.32
N THR A 160 10.42 -0.45 -3.60
CA THR A 160 10.53 0.81 -4.36
C THR A 160 9.20 1.56 -4.39
N HIS A 161 8.11 0.83 -4.40
CA HIS A 161 6.72 1.32 -4.43
C HIS A 161 5.81 0.36 -3.66
N THR A 162 4.64 0.85 -3.24
CA THR A 162 3.58 0.01 -2.64
C THR A 162 3.23 -1.18 -3.53
N THR A 163 3.14 -0.94 -4.84
CA THR A 163 2.99 -1.96 -5.88
C THR A 163 4.00 -1.63 -6.97
N PRO A 164 4.98 -2.48 -7.24
CA PRO A 164 6.01 -2.27 -8.25
C PRO A 164 5.42 -2.04 -9.66
N ASP A 165 6.25 -1.61 -10.63
CA ASP A 165 5.86 -1.66 -12.04
C ASP A 165 5.63 -3.11 -12.51
N ALA A 166 4.98 -3.27 -13.66
CA ALA A 166 4.55 -4.59 -14.12
C ALA A 166 5.73 -5.56 -14.38
N PHE A 167 6.89 -5.04 -14.80
CA PHE A 167 8.08 -5.87 -15.05
C PHE A 167 8.72 -6.32 -13.73
N GLU A 168 8.98 -5.39 -12.81
CA GLU A 168 9.53 -5.69 -11.48
C GLU A 168 8.60 -6.63 -10.71
N LEU A 169 7.27 -6.38 -10.76
CA LEU A 169 6.25 -7.20 -10.11
C LEU A 169 6.32 -8.66 -10.56
N ASN A 170 6.30 -8.92 -11.88
CA ASN A 170 6.39 -10.29 -12.39
C ASN A 170 7.75 -10.93 -12.14
N SER A 171 8.85 -10.17 -12.14
CA SER A 171 10.17 -10.63 -11.76
C SER A 171 10.22 -11.09 -10.30
N LEU A 172 9.63 -10.33 -9.37
CA LEU A 172 9.55 -10.70 -7.95
C LEU A 172 8.69 -11.94 -7.75
N LEU A 173 7.53 -12.03 -8.41
CA LEU A 173 6.69 -13.24 -8.37
C LEU A 173 7.43 -14.47 -8.92
N ARG A 174 8.22 -14.34 -10.00
CA ARG A 174 9.05 -15.43 -10.52
C ARG A 174 10.07 -15.88 -9.49
N ARG A 175 10.77 -14.94 -8.85
CA ARG A 175 11.72 -15.29 -7.77
C ARG A 175 11.04 -15.99 -6.60
N MET A 176 9.79 -15.63 -6.25
CA MET A 176 9.02 -16.32 -5.23
C MET A 176 8.74 -17.77 -5.63
N VAL A 177 8.31 -18.00 -6.89
CA VAL A 177 8.11 -19.37 -7.40
C VAL A 177 9.43 -20.17 -7.36
N ASP A 178 10.53 -19.58 -7.81
CA ASP A 178 11.86 -20.24 -7.82
C ASP A 178 12.37 -20.56 -6.40
N ALA A 179 11.99 -19.74 -5.40
CA ALA A 179 12.27 -20.00 -3.98
C ALA A 179 11.34 -21.07 -3.36
N GLY A 180 10.34 -21.53 -4.12
CA GLY A 180 9.38 -22.52 -3.67
C GLY A 180 8.27 -21.95 -2.78
N CYS A 181 7.94 -20.65 -2.90
CA CYS A 181 6.76 -20.08 -2.26
C CYS A 181 5.49 -20.71 -2.83
N GLU A 182 4.53 -21.02 -1.97
CA GLU A 182 3.21 -21.52 -2.29
C GLU A 182 2.20 -20.37 -2.41
N TYR A 183 2.39 -19.31 -1.60
CA TYR A 183 1.51 -18.17 -1.46
C TYR A 183 2.26 -16.88 -1.75
N ALA A 184 1.53 -15.87 -2.26
CA ALA A 184 2.02 -14.50 -2.35
C ALA A 184 0.90 -13.53 -1.93
N PHE A 185 1.24 -12.59 -1.05
CA PHE A 185 0.34 -11.54 -0.57
C PHE A 185 0.86 -10.19 -1.04
N MET A 186 -0.01 -9.37 -1.63
CA MET A 186 0.43 -8.10 -2.16
C MET A 186 -0.53 -6.96 -1.89
N GLU A 187 0.02 -5.78 -1.64
CA GLU A 187 -0.74 -4.54 -1.66
C GLU A 187 -1.03 -4.14 -3.11
N VAL A 188 -2.30 -3.84 -3.39
CA VAL A 188 -2.76 -3.37 -4.69
C VAL A 188 -3.22 -1.92 -4.56
N SER A 189 -2.35 -0.97 -4.92
CA SER A 189 -2.64 0.46 -4.88
C SER A 189 -3.56 0.88 -6.04
N SER A 190 -4.33 1.96 -5.84
CA SER A 190 -5.18 2.52 -6.90
C SER A 190 -4.37 3.01 -8.10
N HIS A 191 -3.16 3.52 -7.87
CA HIS A 191 -2.24 3.89 -8.96
C HIS A 191 -1.82 2.67 -9.79
N ALA A 192 -1.50 1.55 -9.14
CA ALA A 192 -1.13 0.32 -9.84
C ALA A 192 -2.27 -0.22 -10.70
N ILE A 193 -3.51 -0.14 -10.23
CA ILE A 193 -4.68 -0.53 -11.02
C ILE A 193 -4.89 0.44 -12.20
N ALA A 194 -4.83 1.76 -11.95
CA ALA A 194 -5.02 2.77 -12.97
C ALA A 194 -3.95 2.71 -14.07
N GLN A 195 -2.71 2.41 -13.70
CA GLN A 195 -1.55 2.30 -14.57
C GLN A 195 -1.33 0.87 -15.11
N GLU A 196 -2.33 0.00 -15.03
CA GLU A 196 -2.30 -1.38 -15.55
C GLU A 196 -1.10 -2.22 -15.06
N ARG A 197 -0.45 -1.86 -13.93
CA ARG A 197 0.72 -2.59 -13.42
C ARG A 197 0.42 -4.03 -13.02
N ILE A 198 -0.86 -4.32 -12.73
CA ILE A 198 -1.37 -5.64 -12.36
C ILE A 198 -2.05 -6.38 -13.51
N ALA A 199 -1.98 -5.84 -14.74
CA ALA A 199 -2.61 -6.48 -15.89
C ALA A 199 -2.01 -7.87 -16.15
N GLY A 200 -2.88 -8.86 -16.33
CA GLY A 200 -2.49 -10.25 -16.60
C GLY A 200 -2.16 -11.08 -15.35
N LEU A 201 -2.20 -10.51 -14.15
CA LEU A 201 -2.04 -11.31 -12.93
C LEU A 201 -3.31 -12.16 -12.67
N ASP A 202 -3.08 -13.40 -12.23
CA ASP A 202 -4.14 -14.34 -11.86
C ASP A 202 -4.30 -14.36 -10.34
N TYR A 203 -5.33 -13.69 -9.83
CA TYR A 203 -5.61 -13.63 -8.39
C TYR A 203 -6.52 -14.77 -7.96
N ASP A 204 -6.16 -15.46 -6.86
CA ASP A 204 -6.97 -16.44 -6.15
C ASP A 204 -7.84 -15.79 -5.07
N GLY A 205 -7.45 -14.60 -4.59
CA GLY A 205 -8.23 -13.82 -3.65
C GLY A 205 -8.02 -12.32 -3.77
N ALA A 206 -9.08 -11.53 -3.50
CA ALA A 206 -9.00 -10.09 -3.38
C ALA A 206 -9.72 -9.60 -2.12
N LEU A 207 -9.06 -8.70 -1.39
CA LEU A 207 -9.50 -8.20 -0.10
C LEU A 207 -9.74 -6.69 -0.18
N PHE A 208 -10.90 -6.22 0.29
CA PHE A 208 -11.23 -4.81 0.43
C PHE A 208 -11.27 -4.39 1.89
N THR A 209 -10.53 -3.32 2.21
CA THR A 209 -10.45 -2.81 3.58
C THR A 209 -11.44 -1.69 3.86
N ASN A 210 -11.26 -0.54 3.23
CA ASN A 210 -12.08 0.67 3.37
C ASN A 210 -11.80 1.66 2.25
N LEU A 211 -12.67 2.67 2.12
CA LEU A 211 -12.49 3.74 1.16
C LEU A 211 -12.79 5.09 1.79
N THR A 212 -11.75 5.88 2.03
CA THR A 212 -11.82 7.26 2.52
C THR A 212 -11.10 8.20 1.56
N ARG A 213 -11.20 9.51 1.77
CA ARG A 213 -10.59 10.50 0.88
C ARG A 213 -9.08 10.39 0.86
N ASP A 214 -8.53 9.98 -0.27
CA ASP A 214 -7.09 9.98 -0.56
C ASP A 214 -6.86 10.01 -2.06
N HIS A 215 -5.68 10.45 -2.52
CA HIS A 215 -5.27 10.44 -3.93
C HIS A 215 -6.22 11.14 -4.91
N ILE A 216 -6.99 12.17 -4.45
CA ILE A 216 -7.90 12.94 -5.33
C ILE A 216 -7.12 13.83 -6.29
N ASP A 217 -5.89 14.20 -5.95
CA ASP A 217 -4.92 14.84 -6.84
C ASP A 217 -4.70 14.03 -8.13
N TYR A 218 -4.60 12.71 -8.02
CA TYR A 218 -4.43 11.78 -9.14
C TYR A 218 -5.77 11.39 -9.80
N HIS A 219 -6.72 10.88 -9.01
CA HIS A 219 -7.99 10.32 -9.53
C HIS A 219 -9.03 11.38 -9.89
N LYS A 220 -8.84 12.66 -9.51
CA LYS A 220 -9.71 13.83 -9.74
C LYS A 220 -11.01 13.79 -8.95
N THR A 221 -11.69 12.65 -8.87
CA THR A 221 -12.94 12.47 -8.14
C THR A 221 -12.89 11.25 -7.23
N PHE A 222 -13.73 11.25 -6.18
CA PHE A 222 -13.88 10.10 -5.30
C PHE A 222 -14.45 8.88 -6.04
N ASP A 223 -15.37 9.09 -6.97
CA ASP A 223 -15.96 8.02 -7.77
C ASP A 223 -14.91 7.33 -8.65
N ASN A 224 -14.06 8.10 -9.34
CA ASN A 224 -12.96 7.52 -10.12
C ASN A 224 -11.99 6.71 -9.23
N TYR A 225 -11.72 7.19 -8.02
CA TYR A 225 -10.88 6.48 -7.05
C TYR A 225 -11.52 5.15 -6.62
N ARG A 226 -12.83 5.18 -6.29
CA ARG A 226 -13.63 3.98 -5.97
C ARG A 226 -13.64 2.99 -7.14
N ASP A 227 -14.04 3.46 -8.32
CA ASP A 227 -14.24 2.61 -9.50
C ASP A 227 -12.92 2.02 -9.99
N THR A 228 -11.81 2.74 -9.84
CA THR A 228 -10.48 2.20 -10.09
C THR A 228 -10.18 0.99 -9.19
N LYS A 229 -10.40 1.11 -7.87
CA LYS A 229 -10.16 -0.03 -6.96
C LYS A 229 -11.11 -1.20 -7.21
N LYS A 230 -12.37 -0.91 -7.59
CA LYS A 230 -13.38 -1.91 -7.94
C LYS A 230 -12.93 -2.82 -9.07
N ARG A 231 -12.13 -2.35 -10.03
CA ARG A 231 -11.61 -3.15 -11.14
C ARG A 231 -10.88 -4.42 -10.69
N LEU A 232 -10.22 -4.41 -9.51
CA LEU A 232 -9.58 -5.61 -8.97
C LEU A 232 -10.59 -6.74 -8.75
N PHE A 233 -11.78 -6.42 -8.23
CA PHE A 233 -12.85 -7.40 -7.95
C PHE A 233 -13.60 -7.80 -9.23
N ASP A 234 -13.81 -6.87 -10.15
CA ASP A 234 -14.50 -7.11 -11.42
C ASP A 234 -13.73 -8.09 -12.33
N THR A 235 -12.39 -8.18 -12.14
CA THR A 235 -11.52 -9.05 -12.95
C THR A 235 -11.25 -10.42 -12.33
N LEU A 236 -11.75 -10.70 -11.13
CA LEU A 236 -11.56 -12.00 -10.48
C LEU A 236 -12.22 -13.14 -11.28
N LYS A 237 -11.49 -14.25 -11.36
CA LYS A 237 -12.04 -15.51 -11.89
C LYS A 237 -13.09 -16.10 -10.94
N LYS A 238 -13.96 -16.97 -11.46
CA LYS A 238 -15.05 -17.58 -10.68
C LYS A 238 -14.54 -18.43 -9.51
N GLU A 239 -13.39 -19.04 -9.67
CA GLU A 239 -12.74 -19.93 -8.71
C GLU A 239 -12.04 -19.18 -7.57
N ALA A 240 -11.86 -17.86 -7.71
CA ALA A 240 -11.28 -17.00 -6.69
C ALA A 240 -12.29 -16.68 -5.58
N PHE A 241 -11.82 -16.02 -4.53
CA PHE A 241 -12.69 -15.44 -3.50
C PHE A 241 -12.48 -13.92 -3.37
N ALA A 242 -13.52 -13.25 -2.90
CA ALA A 242 -13.49 -11.84 -2.55
C ALA A 242 -13.92 -11.65 -1.10
N ILE A 243 -13.20 -10.84 -0.33
CA ILE A 243 -13.60 -10.48 1.03
C ILE A 243 -13.78 -8.97 1.10
N THR A 244 -14.94 -8.53 1.59
CA THR A 244 -15.28 -7.10 1.63
C THR A 244 -15.75 -6.66 3.01
N ASN A 245 -15.38 -5.43 3.39
CA ASN A 245 -15.80 -4.77 4.61
C ASN A 245 -17.23 -4.26 4.50
N LYS A 246 -18.14 -4.85 5.26
CA LYS A 246 -19.55 -4.45 5.29
C LYS A 246 -19.78 -3.18 6.12
N ASP A 247 -18.84 -2.78 6.97
CA ASP A 247 -18.91 -1.54 7.73
C ASP A 247 -18.57 -0.31 6.89
N ASP A 248 -17.90 -0.49 5.74
CA ASP A 248 -17.66 0.57 4.76
C ASP A 248 -18.84 0.66 3.77
N LYS A 249 -19.36 1.88 3.56
CA LYS A 249 -20.47 2.13 2.64
C LYS A 249 -20.21 1.69 1.20
N ASN A 250 -18.95 1.60 0.78
CA ASN A 250 -18.55 1.16 -0.55
C ASN A 250 -18.25 -0.34 -0.59
N GLY A 251 -18.24 -1.04 0.55
CA GLY A 251 -17.86 -2.46 0.63
C GLY A 251 -18.64 -3.35 -0.35
N LEU A 252 -19.96 -3.25 -0.33
CA LEU A 252 -20.82 -4.03 -1.26
C LEU A 252 -20.71 -3.54 -2.71
N VAL A 253 -20.42 -2.24 -2.92
CA VAL A 253 -20.21 -1.69 -4.26
C VAL A 253 -18.95 -2.30 -4.89
N MET A 254 -17.89 -2.51 -4.12
CA MET A 254 -16.64 -3.11 -4.61
C MET A 254 -16.85 -4.48 -5.24
N THR A 255 -17.75 -5.28 -4.69
CA THR A 255 -17.99 -6.66 -5.11
C THR A 255 -19.24 -6.84 -5.98
N GLN A 256 -19.94 -5.76 -6.37
CA GLN A 256 -21.20 -5.80 -7.07
C GLN A 256 -21.18 -6.62 -8.39
N ASN A 257 -20.06 -6.56 -9.13
CA ASN A 257 -19.89 -7.28 -10.40
C ASN A 257 -18.89 -8.45 -10.29
N CYS A 258 -18.49 -8.79 -9.07
CA CYS A 258 -17.54 -9.87 -8.83
C CYS A 258 -18.13 -11.22 -9.22
N LYS A 259 -17.36 -12.02 -9.96
CA LYS A 259 -17.76 -13.38 -10.37
C LYS A 259 -17.34 -14.43 -9.34
N ALA A 260 -16.40 -14.11 -8.48
CA ALA A 260 -15.88 -14.96 -7.42
C ALA A 260 -16.87 -15.08 -6.25
N ALA A 261 -16.66 -16.06 -5.37
CA ALA A 261 -17.39 -16.16 -4.12
C ALA A 261 -17.09 -14.90 -3.25
N VAL A 262 -18.16 -14.24 -2.78
CA VAL A 262 -18.03 -13.00 -1.98
C VAL A 262 -18.36 -13.32 -0.53
N HIS A 263 -17.41 -12.99 0.36
CA HIS A 263 -17.55 -13.07 1.81
C HIS A 263 -17.47 -11.68 2.41
N THR A 264 -18.18 -11.47 3.51
CA THR A 264 -18.27 -10.20 4.20
C THR A 264 -17.66 -10.28 5.60
N TYR A 265 -17.08 -9.19 6.04
CA TYR A 265 -16.72 -9.05 7.46
C TYR A 265 -17.26 -7.74 8.04
N SER A 266 -17.49 -7.73 9.36
CA SER A 266 -18.01 -6.56 10.08
C SER A 266 -17.73 -6.65 11.57
N THR A 267 -17.49 -5.50 12.19
CA THR A 267 -17.44 -5.31 13.63
C THR A 267 -18.77 -4.80 14.20
N ARG A 268 -19.74 -4.43 13.34
CA ARG A 268 -21.00 -3.76 13.72
C ARG A 268 -22.25 -4.50 13.26
N ALA A 269 -22.20 -5.14 12.10
CA ALA A 269 -23.35 -5.75 11.45
C ALA A 269 -23.20 -7.27 11.35
N LEU A 270 -24.30 -7.97 11.00
CA LEU A 270 -24.25 -9.38 10.64
C LEU A 270 -23.41 -9.56 9.36
N ALA A 271 -22.42 -10.42 9.42
CA ALA A 271 -21.50 -10.74 8.34
C ALA A 271 -21.02 -12.19 8.49
N ASP A 272 -20.35 -12.72 7.48
CA ASP A 272 -19.76 -14.08 7.52
C ASP A 272 -18.66 -14.16 8.58
N TYR A 273 -17.86 -13.11 8.70
CA TYR A 273 -16.83 -12.98 9.73
C TYR A 273 -17.13 -11.76 10.59
N LYS A 274 -17.27 -11.98 11.91
CA LYS A 274 -17.59 -10.92 12.87
C LYS A 274 -16.73 -11.05 14.12
N ALA A 275 -16.46 -9.91 14.75
CA ALA A 275 -15.79 -9.87 16.05
C ALA A 275 -16.42 -8.82 16.97
N GLN A 276 -16.30 -9.08 18.25
CA GLN A 276 -16.63 -8.16 19.33
C GLN A 276 -15.39 -7.97 20.20
N ILE A 277 -15.07 -6.73 20.55
CA ILE A 277 -14.04 -6.42 21.54
C ILE A 277 -14.64 -6.68 22.91
N LEU A 278 -14.01 -7.55 23.70
CA LEU A 278 -14.38 -7.84 25.08
C LEU A 278 -13.58 -6.95 26.03
N GLU A 279 -12.27 -6.82 25.78
CA GLU A 279 -11.35 -5.97 26.54
C GLU A 279 -10.34 -5.34 25.59
N GLU A 280 -9.90 -4.11 25.87
CA GLU A 280 -8.90 -3.38 25.08
C GLU A 280 -7.91 -2.65 25.99
N GLY A 281 -6.62 -2.73 25.65
CA GLY A 281 -5.54 -2.02 26.30
C GLY A 281 -4.35 -1.79 25.38
N PHE A 282 -3.32 -1.08 25.84
CA PHE A 282 -2.11 -0.82 25.06
C PHE A 282 -1.24 -2.08 24.79
N ASP A 283 -1.55 -3.22 25.42
CA ASP A 283 -0.86 -4.48 25.21
C ASP A 283 -1.57 -5.39 24.21
N GLY A 284 -2.81 -5.06 23.85
CA GLY A 284 -3.63 -5.83 22.93
C GLY A 284 -5.11 -5.83 23.29
N MET A 285 -5.85 -6.71 22.65
CA MET A 285 -7.30 -6.84 22.80
C MET A 285 -7.71 -8.29 23.07
N MET A 286 -8.72 -8.50 23.90
CA MET A 286 -9.48 -9.74 23.97
C MET A 286 -10.67 -9.63 23.04
N LEU A 287 -10.74 -10.50 22.05
CA LEU A 287 -11.78 -10.51 21.01
C LEU A 287 -12.62 -11.78 21.09
N ASN A 288 -13.91 -11.65 20.79
CA ASN A 288 -14.75 -12.79 20.43
C ASN A 288 -14.89 -12.80 18.90
N ILE A 289 -14.24 -13.74 18.22
CA ILE A 289 -14.30 -13.92 16.76
C ILE A 289 -15.18 -15.10 16.45
N ASN A 290 -16.32 -14.89 15.82
CA ASN A 290 -17.31 -15.94 15.47
C ASN A 290 -17.66 -16.89 16.63
N GLY A 291 -17.71 -16.37 17.88
CA GLY A 291 -18.04 -17.17 19.07
C GLY A 291 -16.83 -17.77 19.81
N LYS A 292 -15.60 -17.52 19.34
CA LYS A 292 -14.36 -17.98 19.98
C LYS A 292 -13.59 -16.80 20.54
N GLU A 293 -13.17 -16.91 21.81
CA GLU A 293 -12.37 -15.89 22.48
C GLU A 293 -10.89 -16.05 22.14
N VAL A 294 -10.24 -14.95 21.78
CA VAL A 294 -8.83 -14.92 21.46
C VAL A 294 -8.21 -13.59 21.89
N PHE A 295 -7.08 -13.65 22.59
CA PHE A 295 -6.25 -12.47 22.82
C PHE A 295 -5.40 -12.20 21.58
N VAL A 296 -5.30 -10.94 21.18
CA VAL A 296 -4.44 -10.50 20.06
C VAL A 296 -3.59 -9.31 20.50
N PRO A 297 -2.26 -9.32 20.26
CA PRO A 297 -1.37 -8.23 20.67
C PRO A 297 -1.41 -7.07 19.64
N LEU A 298 -2.59 -6.71 19.18
CA LEU A 298 -2.88 -5.58 18.31
C LEU A 298 -3.92 -4.70 18.98
N VAL A 299 -3.84 -3.40 18.75
CA VAL A 299 -4.65 -2.39 19.42
C VAL A 299 -5.49 -1.62 18.40
N GLY A 300 -6.71 -1.26 18.77
CA GLY A 300 -7.60 -0.41 18.01
C GLY A 300 -8.64 -1.14 17.16
N ARG A 301 -9.85 -0.59 17.14
CA ARG A 301 -10.99 -1.13 16.36
C ARG A 301 -10.68 -1.34 14.89
N PHE A 302 -9.85 -0.46 14.29
CA PHE A 302 -9.41 -0.63 12.91
C PHE A 302 -8.58 -1.91 12.71
N ASN A 303 -7.81 -2.33 13.72
CA ASN A 303 -7.10 -3.60 13.68
C ASN A 303 -8.02 -4.81 13.86
N VAL A 304 -9.14 -4.68 14.58
CA VAL A 304 -10.16 -5.74 14.58
C VAL A 304 -10.71 -5.99 13.18
N SER A 305 -11.01 -4.92 12.42
CA SER A 305 -11.42 -5.02 11.02
C SER A 305 -10.32 -5.67 10.15
N ASN A 306 -9.06 -5.29 10.35
CA ASN A 306 -7.93 -5.91 9.64
C ASN A 306 -7.80 -7.40 9.98
N LEU A 307 -7.94 -7.76 11.28
CA LEU A 307 -7.88 -9.16 11.75
C LEU A 307 -9.01 -10.01 11.20
N LEU A 308 -10.24 -9.47 11.11
CA LEU A 308 -11.36 -10.18 10.48
C LEU A 308 -11.13 -10.45 9.00
N CYS A 309 -10.55 -9.48 8.29
CA CYS A 309 -10.17 -9.67 6.90
C CYS A 309 -9.10 -10.76 6.75
N ILE A 310 -8.08 -10.78 7.62
CA ILE A 310 -7.02 -11.79 7.67
C ILE A 310 -7.60 -13.17 8.00
N TYR A 311 -8.43 -13.25 9.04
CA TYR A 311 -9.09 -14.48 9.46
C TYR A 311 -9.95 -15.06 8.34
N GLY A 312 -10.80 -14.23 7.71
CA GLY A 312 -11.60 -14.65 6.58
C GLY A 312 -10.75 -15.11 5.38
N ALA A 313 -9.67 -14.40 5.06
CA ALA A 313 -8.76 -14.81 3.99
C ALA A 313 -8.09 -16.16 4.30
N ALA A 314 -7.61 -16.34 5.51
CA ALA A 314 -6.97 -17.60 5.95
C ALA A 314 -7.91 -18.81 5.85
N LEU A 315 -9.17 -18.65 6.24
CA LEU A 315 -10.18 -19.72 6.10
C LEU A 315 -10.51 -20.03 4.63
N ASN A 316 -10.59 -19.00 3.77
CA ASN A 316 -10.81 -19.23 2.32
C ASN A 316 -9.59 -19.84 1.63
N LEU A 317 -8.38 -19.68 2.18
CA LEU A 317 -7.18 -20.38 1.74
C LEU A 317 -7.11 -21.83 2.25
N GLY A 318 -8.09 -22.28 3.05
CA GLY A 318 -8.20 -23.65 3.55
C GLY A 318 -7.41 -23.94 4.83
N PHE A 319 -6.92 -22.93 5.55
CA PHE A 319 -6.24 -23.13 6.82
C PHE A 319 -7.22 -23.52 7.94
N ASP A 320 -6.76 -24.35 8.86
CA ASP A 320 -7.56 -24.75 10.02
C ASP A 320 -7.87 -23.55 10.93
N GLU A 321 -9.12 -23.43 11.35
CA GLU A 321 -9.59 -22.28 12.12
C GLU A 321 -8.88 -22.12 13.46
N LEU A 322 -8.63 -23.22 14.18
CA LEU A 322 -7.98 -23.15 15.50
C LEU A 322 -6.51 -22.77 15.37
N ASP A 323 -5.85 -23.28 14.33
CA ASP A 323 -4.46 -22.92 14.02
C ASP A 323 -4.36 -21.45 13.62
N VAL A 324 -5.30 -20.93 12.84
CA VAL A 324 -5.38 -19.51 12.49
C VAL A 324 -5.53 -18.65 13.75
N LEU A 325 -6.49 -18.97 14.65
CA LEU A 325 -6.69 -18.22 15.88
C LEU A 325 -5.47 -18.28 16.81
N ARG A 326 -4.84 -19.46 16.92
CA ARG A 326 -3.59 -19.63 17.68
C ARG A 326 -2.47 -18.73 17.15
N VAL A 327 -2.31 -18.64 15.81
CA VAL A 327 -1.28 -17.77 15.22
C VAL A 327 -1.66 -16.29 15.41
N LEU A 328 -2.92 -15.90 15.23
CA LEU A 328 -3.38 -14.52 15.46
C LEU A 328 -3.03 -14.03 16.86
N SER A 329 -3.07 -14.92 17.89
CA SER A 329 -2.71 -14.56 19.26
C SER A 329 -1.23 -14.25 19.49
N THR A 330 -0.38 -14.53 18.53
CA THR A 330 1.07 -14.32 18.60
C THR A 330 1.62 -13.27 17.62
N LEU A 331 0.77 -12.82 16.69
CA LEU A 331 1.17 -11.86 15.67
C LEU A 331 1.46 -10.48 16.29
N GLN A 332 2.68 -10.01 16.09
CA GLN A 332 3.10 -8.68 16.53
C GLN A 332 2.67 -7.60 15.52
N PRO A 333 2.44 -6.36 15.97
CA PRO A 333 2.18 -5.23 15.09
C PRO A 333 3.18 -5.14 13.93
N VAL A 334 2.74 -4.54 12.84
CA VAL A 334 3.63 -4.24 11.72
C VAL A 334 4.40 -2.96 12.05
N ASN A 335 5.69 -2.93 11.72
CA ASN A 335 6.56 -1.79 11.98
C ASN A 335 5.92 -0.46 11.51
N GLY A 336 5.89 0.53 12.39
CA GLY A 336 5.28 1.83 12.15
C GLY A 336 3.75 1.81 12.01
N ARG A 337 3.06 0.82 12.55
CA ARG A 337 1.59 0.71 12.60
C ARG A 337 1.12 0.52 14.03
N PHE A 338 0.72 1.62 14.67
CA PHE A 338 0.34 1.68 16.09
C PHE A 338 1.39 1.00 16.99
N GLU A 339 2.65 1.30 16.76
CA GLU A 339 3.76 0.70 17.49
C GLU A 339 3.96 1.40 18.83
N THR A 340 3.83 0.65 19.92
CA THR A 340 3.85 1.15 21.30
C THR A 340 5.26 1.09 21.89
N ILE A 341 5.75 2.19 22.45
CA ILE A 341 7.04 2.30 23.14
C ILE A 341 6.76 2.81 24.56
N ARG A 342 7.07 2.00 25.59
CA ARG A 342 6.85 2.36 26.99
C ARG A 342 8.09 3.01 27.58
N SER A 343 7.91 4.17 28.23
CA SER A 343 8.97 4.85 28.96
C SER A 343 9.02 4.43 30.44
N PRO A 344 10.22 4.21 31.02
CA PRO A 344 10.37 4.04 32.46
C PRO A 344 9.85 5.23 33.29
N LYS A 345 9.71 6.41 32.66
CA LYS A 345 9.11 7.61 33.25
C LYS A 345 7.58 7.53 33.39
N GLY A 346 6.97 6.43 32.89
CA GLY A 346 5.55 6.15 33.02
C GLY A 346 4.65 6.68 31.91
N TRP A 347 5.18 7.34 30.87
CA TRP A 347 4.45 7.71 29.66
C TRP A 347 4.62 6.67 28.55
N THR A 348 3.72 6.66 27.59
CA THR A 348 3.76 5.75 26.43
C THR A 348 3.84 6.55 25.14
N ALA A 349 4.75 6.20 24.22
CA ALA A 349 4.72 6.73 22.87
C ALA A 349 4.12 5.71 21.89
N ILE A 350 3.39 6.23 20.90
CA ILE A 350 2.83 5.46 19.78
C ILE A 350 3.38 6.06 18.51
N VAL A 351 4.03 5.24 17.68
CA VAL A 351 4.52 5.64 16.35
C VAL A 351 3.62 5.03 15.30
N ASP A 352 3.04 5.86 14.43
CA ASP A 352 2.09 5.41 13.41
C ASP A 352 2.25 6.13 12.06
N TYR A 353 1.95 5.42 10.99
CA TYR A 353 1.97 5.94 9.61
C TYR A 353 0.72 6.75 9.24
N ALA A 354 -0.13 7.10 10.16
CA ALA A 354 -1.36 7.88 9.91
C ALA A 354 -1.02 9.23 9.26
N HIS A 355 -1.33 9.35 7.96
CA HIS A 355 -1.04 10.50 7.12
C HIS A 355 -2.24 10.96 6.28
N THR A 356 -3.43 10.46 6.61
CA THR A 356 -4.72 10.90 6.08
C THR A 356 -5.63 11.34 7.23
N PRO A 357 -6.60 12.25 6.99
CA PRO A 357 -7.52 12.69 8.04
C PRO A 357 -8.19 11.55 8.80
N ASP A 358 -8.73 10.57 8.07
CA ASP A 358 -9.39 9.38 8.64
C ASP A 358 -8.42 8.50 9.46
N ALA A 359 -7.19 8.27 8.97
CA ALA A 359 -6.22 7.48 9.72
C ALA A 359 -5.81 8.17 11.03
N VAL A 360 -5.60 9.49 11.01
CA VAL A 360 -5.27 10.27 12.21
C VAL A 360 -6.42 10.21 13.22
N ASP A 361 -7.65 10.39 12.75
CA ASP A 361 -8.85 10.30 13.61
C ASP A 361 -8.97 8.93 14.26
N ASN A 362 -8.85 7.86 13.51
CA ASN A 362 -8.93 6.48 14.00
C ASN A 362 -7.87 6.19 15.08
N VAL A 363 -6.62 6.61 14.87
CA VAL A 363 -5.54 6.41 15.86
C VAL A 363 -5.82 7.20 17.14
N ILE A 364 -6.22 8.46 17.00
CA ILE A 364 -6.55 9.33 18.15
C ILE A 364 -7.75 8.78 18.92
N GLN A 365 -8.82 8.38 18.24
CA GLN A 365 -9.99 7.79 18.88
C GLN A 365 -9.64 6.51 19.65
N THR A 366 -8.83 5.63 19.06
CA THR A 366 -8.34 4.43 19.74
C THR A 366 -7.59 4.77 21.03
N ILE A 367 -6.66 5.75 20.97
CA ILE A 367 -5.93 6.19 22.17
C ILE A 367 -6.91 6.73 23.22
N ARG A 368 -7.91 7.50 22.79
CA ARG A 368 -8.92 8.07 23.69
C ARG A 368 -9.82 7.03 24.32
N GLU A 369 -10.23 6.01 23.57
CA GLU A 369 -11.01 4.88 24.11
C GLU A 369 -10.22 4.18 25.22
N ILE A 370 -8.95 3.86 25.00
CA ILE A 370 -8.09 3.23 26.01
C ILE A 370 -7.88 4.14 27.24
N LEU A 371 -7.63 5.43 27.02
CA LEU A 371 -7.45 6.39 28.12
C LEU A 371 -8.77 6.68 28.88
N GLY A 372 -9.92 6.60 28.20
CA GLY A 372 -11.25 6.79 28.80
C GLY A 372 -11.68 5.65 29.70
N ASP A 373 -11.26 4.42 29.42
CA ASP A 373 -11.52 3.24 30.23
C ASP A 373 -10.69 3.20 31.52
N VAL A 374 -9.66 4.05 31.64
CA VAL A 374 -8.96 4.25 32.91
C VAL A 374 -9.87 5.04 33.86
N GLN A 375 -10.75 4.35 34.60
CA GLN A 375 -11.53 4.96 35.65
C GLN A 375 -10.58 5.53 36.71
N CYS A 376 -10.49 6.87 36.73
CA CYS A 376 -9.84 7.57 37.84
C CYS A 376 -10.64 7.35 39.14
N THR A 377 -10.35 6.25 39.83
CA THR A 377 -11.04 5.87 41.09
C THR A 377 -10.50 6.63 42.30
N LYS A 378 -9.58 7.60 42.10
CA LYS A 378 -9.04 8.40 43.21
C LYS A 378 -9.08 9.90 42.86
N ASP A 379 -9.77 10.64 43.71
CA ASP A 379 -9.71 12.12 43.74
C ASP A 379 -8.23 12.56 43.83
N ASN A 380 -7.76 13.37 42.90
CA ASN A 380 -6.40 13.93 42.70
C ASN A 380 -5.46 13.25 41.67
N VAL A 381 -5.90 12.35 40.84
CA VAL A 381 -5.06 11.89 39.71
C VAL A 381 -5.31 12.78 38.49
N GLN A 382 -4.27 13.45 38.01
CA GLN A 382 -4.32 14.22 36.77
C GLN A 382 -4.72 13.27 35.62
N ARG A 383 -5.73 13.66 34.82
CA ARG A 383 -6.15 12.86 33.66
C ARG A 383 -4.99 12.68 32.69
N PRO A 384 -4.75 11.45 32.20
CA PRO A 384 -3.77 11.23 31.15
C PRO A 384 -4.02 12.14 29.94
N ARG A 385 -2.96 12.77 29.42
CA ARG A 385 -3.04 13.67 28.27
C ARG A 385 -2.58 12.93 27.02
N LEU A 386 -3.15 13.30 25.88
CA LEU A 386 -2.61 12.95 24.57
C LEU A 386 -1.82 14.14 24.02
N ILE A 387 -0.54 13.91 23.73
CA ILE A 387 0.37 14.85 23.07
C ILE A 387 0.58 14.35 21.66
N THR A 388 0.12 15.07 20.63
CA THR A 388 0.23 14.64 19.24
C THR A 388 1.29 15.44 18.49
N VAL A 389 2.25 14.74 17.90
CA VAL A 389 3.28 15.28 16.97
C VAL A 389 2.90 14.83 15.57
N ILE A 390 2.61 15.77 14.67
CA ILE A 390 2.16 15.43 13.32
C ILE A 390 2.68 16.42 12.28
N GLY A 391 3.00 15.91 11.09
CA GLY A 391 3.38 16.68 9.92
C GLY A 391 2.66 16.20 8.67
N CYS A 392 2.81 16.97 7.58
CA CYS A 392 2.29 16.61 6.27
C CYS A 392 3.39 16.60 5.22
N GLY A 393 3.27 15.71 4.22
CA GLY A 393 4.22 15.63 3.11
C GLY A 393 3.97 16.72 2.05
N GLY A 394 5.07 17.20 1.44
CA GLY A 394 5.05 18.05 0.25
C GLY A 394 4.70 17.27 -1.01
N ASN A 395 4.33 17.97 -2.10
CA ASN A 395 3.93 17.40 -3.39
C ASN A 395 2.81 16.33 -3.25
N ARG A 396 1.84 16.62 -2.37
CA ARG A 396 0.68 15.77 -2.07
C ARG A 396 -0.59 16.64 -1.97
N ASP A 397 -1.74 16.00 -1.74
CA ASP A 397 -3.03 16.71 -1.55
C ASP A 397 -2.93 17.75 -0.43
N LYS A 398 -2.87 19.03 -0.80
CA LYS A 398 -2.82 20.15 0.14
C LYS A 398 -4.11 20.28 0.95
N GLY A 399 -5.26 19.87 0.37
CA GLY A 399 -6.56 19.98 1.02
C GLY A 399 -6.70 19.16 2.29
N LYS A 400 -5.87 18.12 2.49
CA LYS A 400 -5.89 17.32 3.72
C LYS A 400 -5.12 17.97 4.88
N ARG A 401 -4.19 18.91 4.62
CA ARG A 401 -3.30 19.51 5.62
C ARG A 401 -4.06 20.20 6.76
N PRO A 402 -4.98 21.16 6.47
CA PRO A 402 -5.78 21.78 7.51
C PRO A 402 -6.71 20.80 8.23
N MET A 403 -7.27 19.81 7.53
CA MET A 403 -8.15 18.82 8.13
C MET A 403 -7.40 17.93 9.15
N MET A 404 -6.18 17.52 8.84
CA MET A 404 -5.35 16.72 9.74
C MET A 404 -4.99 17.52 11.00
N ALA A 405 -4.64 18.80 10.86
CA ALA A 405 -4.35 19.67 12.00
C ALA A 405 -5.58 19.85 12.90
N GLN A 406 -6.78 20.08 12.33
CA GLN A 406 -8.03 20.19 13.07
C GLN A 406 -8.38 18.93 13.85
N ILE A 407 -8.27 17.75 13.21
CA ILE A 407 -8.53 16.47 13.84
C ILE A 407 -7.57 16.25 15.00
N ALA A 408 -6.27 16.43 14.77
CA ALA A 408 -5.25 16.28 15.79
C ALA A 408 -5.46 17.26 16.95
N LYS A 409 -5.84 18.50 16.68
CA LYS A 409 -6.12 19.51 17.73
C LYS A 409 -7.30 19.14 18.59
N ARG A 410 -8.42 18.76 17.98
CA ARG A 410 -9.63 18.36 18.73
C ARG A 410 -9.44 17.12 19.59
N GLY A 411 -8.58 16.22 19.13
CA GLY A 411 -8.33 14.96 19.82
C GLY A 411 -7.20 14.99 20.86
N SER A 412 -6.44 16.09 21.00
CA SER A 412 -5.23 16.14 21.84
C SER A 412 -5.24 17.33 22.79
N GLU A 413 -4.73 17.16 24.01
CA GLU A 413 -4.48 18.27 24.95
C GLU A 413 -3.34 19.15 24.45
N GLN A 414 -2.30 18.53 23.85
CA GLN A 414 -1.20 19.27 23.26
C GLN A 414 -0.98 18.82 21.81
N LEU A 415 -1.03 19.77 20.88
CA LEU A 415 -0.68 19.56 19.48
C LEU A 415 0.68 20.19 19.19
N ILE A 416 1.54 19.45 18.47
CA ILE A 416 2.81 19.91 17.93
C ILE A 416 2.80 19.65 16.42
N LEU A 417 2.77 20.70 15.63
CA LEU A 417 2.89 20.63 14.17
C LEU A 417 4.37 20.67 13.79
N THR A 418 4.77 19.80 12.88
CA THR A 418 6.17 19.66 12.48
C THR A 418 6.33 19.26 11.00
N SER A 419 7.57 19.23 10.51
CA SER A 419 7.87 18.74 9.16
C SER A 419 7.76 17.23 9.07
N ASP A 420 7.36 16.74 7.90
CA ASP A 420 7.42 15.33 7.50
C ASP A 420 8.46 15.19 6.36
N ASN A 421 8.05 14.81 5.15
CA ASN A 421 8.84 14.81 3.93
C ASN A 421 8.47 16.05 3.10
N PRO A 422 9.14 17.19 3.21
CA PRO A 422 8.76 18.40 2.47
C PRO A 422 8.96 18.24 0.95
N ARG A 423 9.83 17.34 0.52
CA ARG A 423 10.18 17.10 -0.90
C ARG A 423 10.66 18.39 -1.56
N ASP A 424 9.92 18.92 -2.55
CA ASP A 424 10.28 20.14 -3.27
C ASP A 424 9.61 21.39 -2.69
N GLU A 425 8.66 21.24 -1.74
CA GLU A 425 7.99 22.37 -1.08
C GLU A 425 8.84 22.89 0.11
N GLU A 426 8.69 24.17 0.45
CA GLU A 426 9.28 24.73 1.66
C GLU A 426 8.49 24.24 2.89
N PRO A 427 9.17 23.74 3.95
CA PRO A 427 8.50 23.25 5.16
C PRO A 427 7.57 24.26 5.80
N ALA A 428 7.95 25.54 5.81
CA ALA A 428 7.15 26.63 6.37
C ALA A 428 5.80 26.78 5.66
N ASP A 429 5.74 26.60 4.33
CA ASP A 429 4.49 26.69 3.57
C ASP A 429 3.55 25.53 3.93
N ILE A 430 4.09 24.31 4.11
CA ILE A 430 3.31 23.14 4.54
C ILE A 430 2.74 23.36 5.94
N LEU A 431 3.56 23.88 6.86
CA LEU A 431 3.13 24.20 8.23
C LEU A 431 2.07 25.30 8.24
N LYS A 432 2.20 26.30 7.35
CA LYS A 432 1.17 27.33 7.18
C LYS A 432 -0.16 26.73 6.73
N ASP A 433 -0.17 25.88 5.69
CA ASP A 433 -1.40 25.20 5.25
C ASP A 433 -2.05 24.39 6.39
N MET A 434 -1.25 23.81 7.29
CA MET A 434 -1.79 23.10 8.47
C MET A 434 -2.36 24.08 9.49
N THR A 435 -1.68 25.19 9.79
CA THR A 435 -2.14 26.19 10.75
C THR A 435 -3.38 26.95 10.27
N ASP A 436 -3.54 27.12 8.96
CA ASP A 436 -4.75 27.72 8.37
C ASP A 436 -6.05 26.94 8.69
N GLY A 437 -5.91 25.70 9.14
CA GLY A 437 -7.02 24.88 9.64
C GLY A 437 -7.42 25.15 11.09
N LEU A 438 -6.67 25.94 11.84
CA LEU A 438 -6.88 26.18 13.26
C LEU A 438 -7.39 27.61 13.52
N SER A 439 -8.24 27.75 14.53
CA SER A 439 -8.67 29.08 15.01
C SER A 439 -7.53 29.79 15.75
N GLU A 440 -7.65 31.11 15.95
CA GLU A 440 -6.65 31.89 16.71
C GLU A 440 -6.46 31.36 18.16
N GLU A 441 -7.52 30.89 18.78
CA GLU A 441 -7.47 30.31 20.12
C GLU A 441 -6.72 28.98 20.13
N GLU A 442 -7.01 28.10 19.15
CA GLU A 442 -6.31 26.80 18.99
C GLU A 442 -4.84 27.00 18.68
N LEU A 443 -4.48 28.01 17.87
CA LEU A 443 -3.09 28.35 17.55
C LEU A 443 -2.29 28.78 18.79
N ARG A 444 -2.87 29.53 19.73
CA ARG A 444 -2.19 29.93 20.97
C ARG A 444 -1.74 28.77 21.83
N THR A 445 -2.39 27.63 21.70
CA THR A 445 -2.11 26.40 22.46
C THR A 445 -1.49 25.29 21.60
N THR A 446 -1.11 25.60 20.35
CA THR A 446 -0.44 24.69 19.42
C THR A 446 1.01 25.09 19.28
N LEU A 447 1.93 24.13 19.40
CA LEU A 447 3.35 24.36 19.11
C LEU A 447 3.60 24.09 17.63
N VAL A 448 4.36 24.98 16.99
CA VAL A 448 4.82 24.79 15.60
C VAL A 448 6.33 24.73 15.63
N ILE A 449 6.86 23.53 15.41
CA ILE A 449 8.31 23.25 15.49
C ILE A 449 8.71 22.55 14.21
N GLU A 450 9.39 23.27 13.30
CA GLU A 450 9.73 22.74 11.98
C GLU A 450 10.62 21.50 12.07
N ASP A 451 11.66 21.54 12.90
CA ASP A 451 12.53 20.38 13.11
C ASP A 451 11.78 19.25 13.84
N ARG A 452 11.60 18.13 13.14
CA ARG A 452 10.85 17.00 13.67
C ARG A 452 11.49 16.33 14.88
N ALA A 453 12.83 16.30 14.96
CA ALA A 453 13.52 15.75 16.12
C ALA A 453 13.29 16.64 17.35
N ALA A 454 13.37 17.96 17.20
CA ALA A 454 13.06 18.92 18.27
C ALA A 454 11.57 18.85 18.67
N ALA A 455 10.65 18.63 17.74
CA ALA A 455 9.23 18.44 18.02
C ALA A 455 8.98 17.19 18.89
N ILE A 456 9.58 16.05 18.53
CA ILE A 456 9.48 14.80 19.31
C ILE A 456 10.15 14.96 20.68
N GLN A 457 11.33 15.56 20.73
CA GLN A 457 12.01 15.87 22.00
C GLN A 457 11.13 16.71 22.91
N THR A 458 10.48 17.74 22.36
CA THR A 458 9.58 18.61 23.12
C THR A 458 8.41 17.81 23.68
N ALA A 459 7.78 16.94 22.88
CA ALA A 459 6.71 16.05 23.33
C ALA A 459 7.16 15.15 24.49
N CYS A 460 8.31 14.49 24.36
CA CYS A 460 8.89 13.63 25.40
C CYS A 460 9.24 14.38 26.68
N THR A 461 9.62 15.66 26.56
CA THR A 461 9.93 16.53 27.70
C THR A 461 8.68 17.00 28.44
N LEU A 462 7.59 17.26 27.71
CA LEU A 462 6.31 17.70 28.27
C LEU A 462 5.51 16.56 28.91
N ALA A 463 5.78 15.32 28.50
CA ALA A 463 5.03 14.15 28.93
C ALA A 463 5.29 13.82 30.41
N GLN A 464 4.22 13.50 31.10
CA GLN A 464 4.19 13.06 32.49
C GLN A 464 3.76 11.59 32.59
N SER A 465 3.91 11.00 33.76
CA SER A 465 3.44 9.63 33.99
C SER A 465 1.94 9.50 33.69
N GLY A 466 1.58 8.49 32.89
CA GLY A 466 0.23 8.25 32.39
C GLY A 466 -0.06 8.88 31.01
N ASP A 467 0.71 9.89 30.59
CA ASP A 467 0.49 10.55 29.29
C ASP A 467 0.81 9.60 28.11
N VAL A 468 0.15 9.88 26.98
CA VAL A 468 0.44 9.23 25.70
C VAL A 468 0.97 10.26 24.70
N ILE A 469 2.04 9.92 23.99
CA ILE A 469 2.59 10.68 22.89
C ILE A 469 2.26 9.96 21.58
N LEU A 470 1.54 10.60 20.68
CA LEU A 470 1.33 10.10 19.31
C LEU A 470 2.31 10.80 18.36
N VAL A 471 3.19 10.05 17.72
CA VAL A 471 4.06 10.52 16.63
C VAL A 471 3.51 9.96 15.33
N ALA A 472 2.82 10.82 14.55
CA ALA A 472 2.09 10.41 13.35
C ALA A 472 2.74 10.92 12.05
N GLY A 473 2.52 10.17 10.96
CA GLY A 473 2.89 10.52 9.59
C GLY A 473 3.91 9.58 8.96
N LYS A 474 5.07 9.38 9.60
CA LYS A 474 6.20 8.62 9.03
C LYS A 474 6.13 7.12 9.31
N GLY A 475 5.66 6.72 10.49
CA GLY A 475 5.58 5.31 10.88
C GLY A 475 6.93 4.59 10.69
N HIS A 476 7.00 3.71 9.69
CA HIS A 476 8.18 2.90 9.35
C HIS A 476 9.25 3.62 8.52
N GLU A 477 8.98 4.85 8.05
CA GLU A 477 9.97 5.58 7.22
C GLU A 477 11.17 6.00 8.06
N ASP A 478 12.35 5.51 7.69
CA ASP A 478 13.65 5.80 8.31
C ASP A 478 14.40 6.95 7.61
N TYR A 479 13.68 7.78 6.85
CA TYR A 479 14.24 8.88 6.09
C TYR A 479 13.33 10.11 6.06
N GLN A 480 13.92 11.26 5.77
CA GLN A 480 13.24 12.50 5.40
C GLN A 480 13.73 12.95 4.01
N ILE A 481 12.78 13.28 3.11
CA ILE A 481 13.11 13.76 1.77
C ILE A 481 13.04 15.28 1.75
N ILE A 482 14.17 15.93 1.48
CA ILE A 482 14.31 17.39 1.35
C ILE A 482 14.96 17.68 0.00
N LYS A 483 14.25 18.41 -0.90
CA LYS A 483 14.74 18.79 -2.25
C LYS A 483 15.33 17.59 -3.02
N GLY A 484 14.62 16.46 -2.98
CA GLY A 484 14.99 15.22 -3.68
C GLY A 484 16.07 14.38 -2.99
N VAL A 485 16.68 14.86 -1.90
CA VAL A 485 17.71 14.12 -1.16
C VAL A 485 17.07 13.40 0.03
N LYS A 486 17.38 12.11 0.21
CA LYS A 486 16.99 11.33 1.39
C LYS A 486 18.02 11.53 2.50
N HIS A 487 17.57 11.97 3.66
CA HIS A 487 18.33 12.07 4.90
C HIS A 487 17.81 11.00 5.86
N HIS A 488 18.70 10.33 6.59
CA HIS A 488 18.29 9.38 7.62
C HIS A 488 17.51 10.09 8.73
N PHE A 489 16.32 9.56 9.05
CA PHE A 489 15.47 10.08 10.12
C PHE A 489 14.41 9.02 10.50
N ASP A 490 14.50 8.49 11.70
CA ASP A 490 13.59 7.49 12.25
C ASP A 490 12.92 8.00 13.52
N ASP A 491 11.58 8.05 13.53
CA ASP A 491 10.79 8.49 14.68
C ASP A 491 11.07 7.63 15.92
N HIS A 492 11.26 6.32 15.76
CA HIS A 492 11.56 5.38 16.86
C HIS A 492 12.92 5.67 17.49
N GLU A 493 13.94 5.92 16.68
CA GLU A 493 15.27 6.27 17.18
C GLU A 493 15.23 7.55 17.99
N VAL A 494 14.48 8.56 17.50
CA VAL A 494 14.35 9.85 18.20
C VAL A 494 13.62 9.67 19.52
N VAL A 495 12.46 8.99 19.54
CA VAL A 495 11.70 8.70 20.77
C VAL A 495 12.59 7.97 21.79
N ARG A 496 13.31 6.92 21.35
CA ARG A 496 14.15 6.10 22.23
C ARG A 496 15.31 6.86 22.88
N LYS A 497 15.75 8.01 22.33
CA LYS A 497 16.78 8.87 22.95
C LYS A 497 16.28 9.58 24.21
N TYR A 498 14.96 9.73 24.38
CA TYR A 498 14.35 10.51 25.46
C TYR A 498 13.54 9.68 26.46
N ILE A 499 13.54 8.36 26.31
CA ILE A 499 12.89 7.41 27.23
C ILE A 499 13.51 7.45 28.64
#